data_eba86bf9a3da86570f87e89d98865afb
#
_entry.id   eba86bf9a3da86570f87e89d98865afb
#
_cell.length_a   1.000
_cell.length_b   1.000
_cell.length_c   1.000
_cell.angle_alpha   90.00
_cell.angle_beta   90.00
_cell.angle_gamma   90.00
#
_symmetry.space_group_name_H-M   'P 1'
#
loop_
_entity.id
_entity.type
_entity.pdbx_description
1 polymer ?
#
loop_
_entity_poly.entity_id
_entity_poly.type
_entity_poly.pdbx_seq_one_letter_code
_entity_poly.pdbx_strand_id
1 'polypeptide(L)'
;LGMFSNLAKPAAGDWARWRGPDLNGISSETGWQAKWPDDGPKRLWKARVGTGFSSVSVANGKVYTLGNSGRGRGDEKDTVFCFDAATGKQIWSHAYEARLDPKYYAGGPSGTPTVDGDRVYTLGKRGQLLCLGATDGRVVWQKNVATETKAKSPTWGFAGSPLVIDNTLFVNVGARGTALDKKTGKILWSTGRESSS
;
A
#
# COMPACT_ATOMS: atom_id res chain seq x y z
N LEU A 1 21.58 6.65 -16.93
CA LEU A 1 20.14 6.59 -17.26
C LEU A 1 19.77 5.18 -17.73
N GLY A 2 19.77 4.16 -16.88
CA GLY A 2 19.53 2.77 -17.26
C GLY A 2 19.23 1.84 -16.08
N MET A 3 18.91 2.35 -14.89
CA MET A 3 18.81 1.55 -13.66
C MET A 3 17.42 0.95 -13.34
N PHE A 4 16.41 1.18 -14.16
CA PHE A 4 15.02 0.72 -13.85
C PHE A 4 14.42 -0.21 -14.89
N SER A 5 15.27 -0.92 -15.67
CA SER A 5 14.80 -1.80 -16.74
C SER A 5 14.08 -3.08 -16.26
N ASN A 6 14.10 -3.38 -14.97
CA ASN A 6 13.61 -4.65 -14.41
C ASN A 6 12.38 -4.49 -13.47
N LEU A 7 11.68 -3.37 -13.52
CA LEU A 7 10.36 -3.30 -12.90
C LEU A 7 9.41 -4.20 -13.70
N ALA A 8 8.73 -5.13 -13.02
CA ALA A 8 7.68 -5.92 -13.65
C ALA A 8 6.71 -4.95 -14.34
N LYS A 9 6.56 -5.09 -15.67
CA LYS A 9 5.73 -4.19 -16.47
C LYS A 9 4.27 -4.54 -16.18
N PRO A 10 3.48 -3.64 -15.57
CA PRO A 10 2.06 -3.88 -15.34
C PRO A 10 1.33 -4.06 -16.68
N ALA A 11 0.14 -4.69 -16.64
CA ALA A 11 -0.75 -4.70 -17.80
C ALA A 11 -1.13 -3.26 -18.20
N ALA A 12 -1.51 -3.06 -19.46
CA ALA A 12 -1.97 -1.74 -19.92
C ALA A 12 -3.17 -1.28 -19.05
N GLY A 13 -3.11 -0.04 -18.53
CA GLY A 13 -4.11 0.51 -17.62
C GLY A 13 -3.92 0.18 -16.14
N ASP A 14 -2.95 -0.67 -15.77
CA ASP A 14 -2.65 -0.96 -14.38
C ASP A 14 -1.90 0.20 -13.69
N TRP A 15 -2.29 0.47 -12.45
CA TRP A 15 -1.63 1.41 -11.54
C TRP A 15 -1.20 0.69 -10.27
N ALA A 16 -0.31 -0.29 -10.42
CA ALA A 16 -0.03 -1.32 -9.41
C ALA A 16 0.74 -0.85 -8.17
N ARG A 17 1.15 0.42 -8.12
CA ARG A 17 1.98 0.99 -7.04
C ARG A 17 1.83 2.50 -6.92
N TRP A 18 2.37 3.08 -5.84
CA TRP A 18 2.48 4.53 -5.67
C TRP A 18 3.17 5.17 -6.87
N ARG A 19 2.57 6.23 -7.42
CA ARG A 19 3.01 6.97 -8.60
C ARG A 19 3.04 6.15 -9.92
N GLY A 20 2.35 5.01 -9.95
CA GLY A 20 2.11 4.25 -11.17
C GLY A 20 3.31 3.42 -11.65
N PRO A 21 3.20 2.85 -12.87
CA PRO A 21 4.18 1.91 -13.40
C PRO A 21 5.58 2.50 -13.52
N ASP A 22 5.69 3.76 -13.94
CA ASP A 22 6.96 4.45 -14.19
C ASP A 22 7.42 5.30 -12.99
N LEU A 23 6.73 5.25 -11.86
CA LEU A 23 7.03 6.01 -10.64
C LEU A 23 7.06 7.54 -10.83
N ASN A 24 6.48 8.05 -11.91
CA ASN A 24 6.46 9.48 -12.28
C ASN A 24 5.12 10.17 -11.95
N GLY A 25 4.07 9.41 -11.63
CA GLY A 25 2.73 9.93 -11.36
C GLY A 25 1.94 10.30 -12.60
N ILE A 26 2.38 9.88 -13.79
CA ILE A 26 1.76 10.21 -15.08
C ILE A 26 1.13 8.94 -15.66
N SER A 27 -0.17 9.00 -15.97
CA SER A 27 -0.83 7.94 -16.72
C SER A 27 -0.55 8.08 -18.22
N SER A 28 -0.29 6.96 -18.87
CA SER A 28 -0.18 6.88 -20.33
C SER A 28 -1.54 6.64 -21.02
N GLU A 29 -2.63 6.56 -20.24
CA GLU A 29 -3.98 6.41 -20.80
C GLU A 29 -4.38 7.64 -21.59
N THR A 30 -5.10 7.40 -22.70
CA THR A 30 -5.60 8.42 -23.61
C THR A 30 -7.12 8.28 -23.77
N GLY A 31 -7.76 9.29 -24.39
CA GLY A 31 -9.21 9.24 -24.65
C GLY A 31 -10.08 9.55 -23.43
N TRP A 32 -9.49 10.00 -22.32
CA TRP A 32 -10.24 10.47 -21.15
C TRP A 32 -10.93 11.81 -21.43
N GLN A 33 -12.11 12.01 -20.84
CA GLN A 33 -12.94 13.18 -21.04
C GLN A 33 -12.48 14.34 -20.15
N ALA A 34 -12.03 15.43 -20.74
CA ALA A 34 -11.58 16.64 -20.01
C ALA A 34 -12.74 17.54 -19.55
N LYS A 35 -13.88 17.50 -20.24
CA LYS A 35 -15.09 18.24 -19.88
C LYS A 35 -16.12 17.25 -19.32
N TRP A 36 -16.56 17.51 -18.12
CA TRP A 36 -17.56 16.70 -17.45
C TRP A 36 -18.92 17.44 -17.44
N PRO A 37 -20.05 16.72 -17.32
CA PRO A 37 -21.36 17.34 -17.07
C PRO A 37 -21.35 18.16 -15.78
N ASP A 38 -22.30 19.09 -15.62
CA ASP A 38 -22.39 19.96 -14.42
C ASP A 38 -22.55 19.17 -13.11
N ASP A 39 -23.14 17.98 -13.18
CA ASP A 39 -23.29 17.04 -12.07
C ASP A 39 -22.05 16.13 -11.83
N GLY A 40 -20.98 16.34 -12.61
CA GLY A 40 -19.71 15.61 -12.53
C GLY A 40 -19.73 14.27 -13.26
N PRO A 41 -18.68 13.44 -13.05
CA PRO A 41 -18.59 12.14 -13.71
C PRO A 41 -19.58 11.16 -13.10
N LYS A 42 -20.10 10.25 -13.91
CA LYS A 42 -20.95 9.15 -13.45
C LYS A 42 -20.21 8.29 -12.42
N ARG A 43 -20.74 8.21 -11.20
CA ARG A 43 -20.24 7.28 -10.18
C ARG A 43 -20.66 5.86 -10.53
N LEU A 44 -19.68 4.97 -10.72
CA LEU A 44 -19.96 3.56 -11.00
C LEU A 44 -20.28 2.80 -9.70
N TRP A 45 -19.49 3.01 -8.66
CA TRP A 45 -19.67 2.39 -7.35
C TRP A 45 -19.03 3.20 -6.21
N LYS A 46 -19.29 2.79 -4.98
CA LYS A 46 -18.70 3.33 -3.76
C LYS A 46 -18.53 2.22 -2.73
N ALA A 47 -17.37 2.15 -2.07
CA ALA A 47 -17.08 1.22 -0.98
C ALA A 47 -16.70 1.98 0.30
N ARG A 48 -16.98 1.38 1.44
CA ARG A 48 -16.53 1.91 2.75
C ARG A 48 -15.27 1.18 3.16
N VAL A 49 -14.21 1.92 3.45
CA VAL A 49 -12.91 1.38 3.86
C VAL A 49 -12.46 1.85 5.26
N GLY A 50 -13.31 2.64 5.94
CA GLY A 50 -12.97 3.21 7.24
C GLY A 50 -12.11 4.47 7.14
N THR A 51 -11.30 4.73 8.18
CA THR A 51 -10.46 5.93 8.30
C THR A 51 -9.05 5.64 7.79
N GLY A 52 -8.49 6.53 6.99
CA GLY A 52 -7.13 6.41 6.48
C GLY A 52 -6.86 7.35 5.32
N PHE A 53 -5.60 7.36 4.89
CA PHE A 53 -5.09 8.20 3.81
C PHE A 53 -4.35 7.38 2.75
N SER A 54 -4.55 6.06 2.77
CA SER A 54 -4.03 5.18 1.73
C SER A 54 -4.62 5.55 0.38
N SER A 55 -3.77 5.67 -0.62
CA SER A 55 -4.21 5.72 -2.01
C SER A 55 -4.63 4.33 -2.48
N VAL A 56 -5.10 4.23 -3.71
CA VAL A 56 -5.48 2.96 -4.33
C VAL A 56 -4.40 2.48 -5.28
N SER A 57 -4.28 1.16 -5.40
CA SER A 57 -3.57 0.50 -6.50
C SER A 57 -4.56 -0.29 -7.33
N VAL A 58 -4.36 -0.29 -8.64
CA VAL A 58 -5.21 -1.01 -9.59
C VAL A 58 -4.34 -1.98 -10.36
N ALA A 59 -4.69 -3.25 -10.33
CA ALA A 59 -3.98 -4.29 -11.08
C ALA A 59 -4.89 -5.47 -11.41
N ASN A 60 -4.81 -5.95 -12.63
CA ASN A 60 -5.55 -7.13 -13.09
C ASN A 60 -7.06 -7.03 -12.79
N GLY A 61 -7.68 -5.89 -13.05
CA GLY A 61 -9.10 -5.64 -12.82
C GLY A 61 -9.52 -5.58 -11.35
N LYS A 62 -8.58 -5.39 -10.43
CA LYS A 62 -8.84 -5.28 -8.98
C LYS A 62 -8.30 -3.97 -8.43
N VAL A 63 -8.95 -3.46 -7.39
CA VAL A 63 -8.57 -2.26 -6.64
C VAL A 63 -8.16 -2.66 -5.23
N TYR A 64 -7.01 -2.19 -4.79
CA TYR A 64 -6.46 -2.46 -3.46
C TYR A 64 -6.26 -1.16 -2.70
N THR A 65 -6.64 -1.15 -1.43
CA THR A 65 -6.43 0.00 -0.53
C THR A 65 -6.42 -0.45 0.93
N LEU A 66 -6.10 0.48 1.84
CA LEU A 66 -6.18 0.25 3.28
C LEU A 66 -7.11 1.26 3.95
N GLY A 67 -7.69 0.85 5.07
CA GLY A 67 -8.41 1.73 5.98
C GLY A 67 -8.47 1.14 7.38
N ASN A 68 -8.77 1.97 8.37
CA ASN A 68 -8.87 1.56 9.77
C ASN A 68 -10.34 1.54 10.21
N SER A 69 -10.75 0.48 10.89
CA SER A 69 -12.14 0.28 11.36
C SER A 69 -12.51 1.15 12.56
N GLY A 70 -11.52 1.71 13.24
CA GLY A 70 -11.68 2.24 14.57
C GLY A 70 -12.21 3.66 14.66
N ARG A 71 -12.58 4.00 15.90
CA ARG A 71 -13.00 5.34 16.32
C ARG A 71 -12.20 5.81 17.54
N GLY A 72 -10.97 5.33 17.71
CA GLY A 72 -10.11 5.68 18.83
C GLY A 72 -10.46 4.97 20.15
N ARG A 73 -10.98 3.74 20.11
CA ARG A 73 -11.46 2.97 21.28
C ARG A 73 -10.54 1.85 21.73
N GLY A 74 -9.42 1.61 21.02
CA GLY A 74 -8.42 0.61 21.39
C GLY A 74 -8.59 -0.77 20.73
N ASP A 75 -9.69 -1.02 20.03
CA ASP A 75 -10.01 -2.24 19.28
C ASP A 75 -9.85 -2.08 17.75
N GLU A 76 -9.11 -1.05 17.35
CA GLU A 76 -9.00 -0.68 15.96
C GLU A 76 -8.13 -1.65 15.17
N LYS A 77 -8.54 -1.85 13.92
CA LYS A 77 -7.84 -2.70 12.96
C LYS A 77 -7.60 -1.95 11.67
N ASP A 78 -6.36 -2.02 11.18
CA ASP A 78 -6.11 -1.74 9.77
C ASP A 78 -6.58 -2.92 8.95
N THR A 79 -7.25 -2.63 7.84
CA THR A 79 -7.77 -3.64 6.92
C THR A 79 -7.27 -3.35 5.52
N VAL A 80 -6.65 -4.33 4.90
CA VAL A 80 -6.34 -4.34 3.47
C VAL A 80 -7.57 -4.85 2.75
N PHE A 81 -8.03 -4.10 1.77
CA PHE A 81 -9.21 -4.44 0.96
C PHE A 81 -8.81 -4.73 -0.47
N CYS A 82 -9.51 -5.67 -1.08
CA CYS A 82 -9.51 -5.93 -2.51
C CYS A 82 -10.93 -5.90 -3.05
N PHE A 83 -11.15 -5.08 -4.07
CA PHE A 83 -12.43 -4.94 -4.74
C PHE A 83 -12.30 -5.29 -6.22
N ASP A 84 -13.36 -5.76 -6.82
CA ASP A 84 -13.51 -5.83 -8.28
C ASP A 84 -13.58 -4.40 -8.83
N ALA A 85 -12.74 -4.06 -9.79
CA ALA A 85 -12.61 -2.70 -10.29
C ALA A 85 -13.86 -2.22 -11.04
N ALA A 86 -14.59 -3.11 -11.71
CA ALA A 86 -15.76 -2.75 -12.49
C ALA A 86 -17.02 -2.56 -11.63
N THR A 87 -17.18 -3.40 -10.60
CA THR A 87 -18.42 -3.49 -9.82
C THR A 87 -18.31 -2.93 -8.40
N GLY A 88 -17.10 -2.77 -7.87
CA GLY A 88 -16.86 -2.40 -6.48
C GLY A 88 -17.19 -3.51 -5.46
N LYS A 89 -17.51 -4.73 -5.93
CA LYS A 89 -17.75 -5.87 -5.05
C LYS A 89 -16.46 -6.23 -4.32
N GLN A 90 -16.53 -6.36 -3.00
CA GLN A 90 -15.38 -6.83 -2.22
C GLN A 90 -15.09 -8.30 -2.56
N ILE A 91 -13.84 -8.55 -3.00
CA ILE A 91 -13.35 -9.90 -3.30
C ILE A 91 -12.81 -10.53 -2.02
N TRP A 92 -11.94 -9.80 -1.30
CA TRP A 92 -11.43 -10.21 -0.01
C TRP A 92 -11.06 -9.00 0.86
N SER A 93 -10.85 -9.24 2.14
CA SER A 93 -10.21 -8.30 3.06
C SER A 93 -9.37 -9.05 4.08
N HIS A 94 -8.30 -8.41 4.55
CA HIS A 94 -7.42 -8.91 5.60
C HIS A 94 -7.24 -7.83 6.66
N ALA A 95 -7.64 -8.12 7.91
CA ALA A 95 -7.56 -7.19 9.03
C ALA A 95 -6.47 -7.61 10.02
N TYR A 96 -5.76 -6.62 10.58
CA TYR A 96 -4.78 -6.82 11.65
C TYR A 96 -4.88 -5.71 12.69
N GLU A 97 -4.45 -6.00 13.92
CA GLU A 97 -4.50 -5.04 15.03
C GLU A 97 -3.63 -3.81 14.73
N ALA A 98 -4.24 -2.65 14.75
CA ALA A 98 -3.56 -1.38 14.53
C ALA A 98 -4.36 -0.22 15.14
N ARG A 99 -3.74 0.51 16.07
CA ARG A 99 -4.36 1.69 16.68
C ARG A 99 -4.52 2.80 15.65
N LEU A 100 -5.68 3.45 15.66
CA LEU A 100 -5.98 4.58 14.78
C LEU A 100 -5.03 5.76 14.99
N ASP A 101 -4.68 6.03 16.25
CA ASP A 101 -3.71 7.02 16.67
C ASP A 101 -3.95 8.43 16.07
N PRO A 102 -5.14 9.02 16.29
CA PRO A 102 -5.43 10.37 15.84
C PRO A 102 -4.61 11.39 16.64
N LYS A 103 -4.01 12.38 15.94
CA LYS A 103 -3.31 13.50 16.57
C LYS A 103 -3.87 14.81 16.03
N TYR A 104 -3.25 15.37 14.98
CA TYR A 104 -3.76 16.57 14.29
C TYR A 104 -4.64 16.21 13.08
N TYR A 105 -4.87 14.93 12.82
CA TYR A 105 -5.72 14.39 11.75
C TYR A 105 -6.35 13.08 12.21
N ALA A 106 -7.25 12.52 11.43
CA ALA A 106 -8.06 11.35 11.81
C ALA A 106 -7.26 10.05 12.09
N GLY A 107 -5.98 10.00 11.69
CA GLY A 107 -5.14 8.80 11.85
C GLY A 107 -5.38 7.75 10.77
N GLY A 108 -4.97 6.51 11.03
CA GLY A 108 -5.12 5.39 10.12
C GLY A 108 -3.95 5.23 9.12
N PRO A 109 -4.01 4.19 8.26
CA PRO A 109 -2.94 3.86 7.33
C PRO A 109 -2.81 4.91 6.22
N SER A 110 -1.57 5.14 5.75
CA SER A 110 -1.24 6.12 4.71
C SER A 110 -0.45 5.53 3.55
N GLY A 111 0.20 4.37 3.73
CA GLY A 111 0.94 3.70 2.67
C GLY A 111 0.00 3.15 1.59
N THR A 112 0.40 3.28 0.32
CA THR A 112 -0.33 2.67 -0.79
C THR A 112 0.10 1.22 -0.97
N PRO A 113 -0.83 0.26 -1.17
CA PRO A 113 -0.47 -1.10 -1.52
C PRO A 113 0.39 -1.16 -2.79
N THR A 114 1.30 -2.13 -2.85
CA THR A 114 2.04 -2.43 -4.08
C THR A 114 1.70 -3.84 -4.53
N VAL A 115 1.25 -3.96 -5.77
CA VAL A 115 0.93 -5.24 -6.40
C VAL A 115 2.10 -5.65 -7.30
N ASP A 116 2.59 -6.88 -7.12
CA ASP A 116 3.65 -7.46 -7.93
C ASP A 116 3.29 -8.93 -8.22
N GLY A 117 2.84 -9.17 -9.45
CA GLY A 117 2.34 -10.47 -9.87
C GLY A 117 1.15 -10.95 -9.03
N ASP A 118 1.36 -12.06 -8.34
CA ASP A 118 0.36 -12.69 -7.46
C ASP A 118 0.44 -12.23 -5.99
N ARG A 119 1.18 -11.16 -5.69
CA ARG A 119 1.42 -10.63 -4.33
C ARG A 119 0.98 -9.19 -4.18
N VAL A 120 0.52 -8.88 -2.96
CA VAL A 120 0.23 -7.52 -2.50
C VAL A 120 1.06 -7.22 -1.27
N TYR A 121 1.82 -6.14 -1.29
CA TYR A 121 2.66 -5.68 -0.19
C TYR A 121 2.07 -4.43 0.42
N THR A 122 1.96 -4.38 1.75
CA THR A 122 1.43 -3.22 2.48
C THR A 122 2.29 -2.90 3.69
N LEU A 123 2.50 -1.62 3.96
CA LEU A 123 3.19 -1.13 5.15
C LEU A 123 2.22 -0.35 6.03
N GLY A 124 2.00 -0.85 7.23
CA GLY A 124 1.20 -0.20 8.26
C GLY A 124 1.98 0.88 9.00
N LYS A 125 1.25 1.79 9.63
CA LYS A 125 1.75 3.00 10.32
C LYS A 125 2.82 2.72 11.40
N ARG A 126 2.83 1.52 11.99
CA ARG A 126 3.76 1.10 13.05
C ARG A 126 4.78 0.07 12.59
N GLY A 127 4.99 -0.06 11.27
CA GLY A 127 5.98 -0.95 10.68
C GLY A 127 5.47 -2.37 10.42
N GLN A 128 4.16 -2.63 10.54
CA GLN A 128 3.57 -3.90 10.10
C GLN A 128 3.71 -4.02 8.59
N LEU A 129 4.50 -4.96 8.14
CA LEU A 129 4.72 -5.24 6.72
C LEU A 129 4.10 -6.60 6.40
N LEU A 130 3.18 -6.61 5.45
CA LEU A 130 2.46 -7.80 5.01
C LEU A 130 2.75 -8.09 3.54
N CYS A 131 2.88 -9.37 3.22
CA CYS A 131 2.79 -9.92 1.88
C CYS A 131 1.57 -10.83 1.84
N LEU A 132 0.60 -10.45 1.02
CA LEU A 132 -0.67 -11.16 0.88
C LEU A 132 -0.78 -11.75 -0.54
N GLY A 133 -1.54 -12.83 -0.68
CA GLY A 133 -1.97 -13.33 -1.98
C GLY A 133 -2.92 -12.33 -2.66
N ALA A 134 -2.63 -11.93 -3.89
CA ALA A 134 -3.47 -10.96 -4.62
C ALA A 134 -4.87 -11.51 -4.96
N THR A 135 -5.01 -12.83 -5.01
CA THR A 135 -6.28 -13.50 -5.35
C THR A 135 -7.22 -13.66 -4.17
N ASP A 136 -6.68 -13.99 -2.99
CA ASP A 136 -7.46 -14.46 -1.84
C ASP A 136 -7.17 -13.71 -0.53
N GLY A 137 -6.17 -12.82 -0.51
CA GLY A 137 -5.78 -12.05 0.67
C GLY A 137 -5.13 -12.87 1.78
N ARG A 138 -4.77 -14.13 1.54
CA ARG A 138 -4.08 -14.96 2.53
C ARG A 138 -2.68 -14.43 2.82
N VAL A 139 -2.28 -14.48 4.07
CA VAL A 139 -0.94 -14.07 4.48
C VAL A 139 0.08 -15.07 3.93
N VAL A 140 0.99 -14.60 3.10
CA VAL A 140 2.16 -15.34 2.64
C VAL A 140 3.26 -15.25 3.68
N TRP A 141 3.55 -14.01 4.11
CA TRP A 141 4.38 -13.71 5.26
C TRP A 141 3.99 -12.34 5.84
N GLN A 142 4.28 -12.16 7.12
CA GLN A 142 4.10 -10.88 7.81
C GLN A 142 5.17 -10.68 8.85
N LYS A 143 5.50 -9.43 9.16
CA LYS A 143 6.44 -9.05 10.21
C LYS A 143 6.25 -7.60 10.64
N ASN A 144 6.84 -7.24 11.76
CA ASN A 144 7.02 -5.84 12.12
C ASN A 144 8.46 -5.43 11.87
N VAL A 145 8.68 -4.73 10.74
CA VAL A 145 10.03 -4.32 10.32
C VAL A 145 10.62 -3.30 11.31
N ALA A 146 9.80 -2.42 11.86
CA ALA A 146 10.28 -1.44 12.83
C ALA A 146 10.82 -2.11 14.10
N THR A 147 10.13 -3.13 14.61
CA THR A 147 10.57 -3.90 15.79
C THR A 147 11.84 -4.68 15.48
N GLU A 148 11.88 -5.40 14.34
CA GLU A 148 13.03 -6.23 13.98
C GLU A 148 14.31 -5.41 13.72
N THR A 149 14.17 -4.22 13.12
CA THR A 149 15.30 -3.32 12.85
C THR A 149 15.59 -2.35 13.99
N LYS A 150 14.76 -2.33 15.04
CA LYS A 150 14.79 -1.35 16.12
C LYS A 150 14.65 0.08 15.63
N ALA A 151 13.97 0.29 14.50
CA ALA A 151 13.72 1.61 13.94
C ALA A 151 12.72 2.38 14.80
N LYS A 152 13.01 3.65 15.06
CA LYS A 152 12.06 4.54 15.73
C LYS A 152 10.93 4.88 14.77
N SER A 153 9.69 4.82 15.26
CA SER A 153 8.55 5.30 14.49
C SER A 153 8.61 6.83 14.38
N PRO A 154 8.45 7.39 13.19
CA PRO A 154 8.26 8.84 13.04
C PRO A 154 7.04 9.33 13.82
N THR A 155 6.97 10.63 14.10
CA THR A 155 5.84 11.25 14.84
C THR A 155 4.47 10.90 14.22
N TRP A 156 4.42 10.83 12.90
CA TRP A 156 3.20 10.54 12.14
C TRP A 156 3.05 9.06 11.77
N GLY A 157 3.98 8.20 12.19
CA GLY A 157 4.09 6.81 11.77
C GLY A 157 4.72 6.66 10.37
N PHE A 158 4.90 5.41 9.94
CA PHE A 158 5.39 5.11 8.60
C PHE A 158 4.26 5.32 7.58
N ALA A 159 4.53 6.11 6.55
CA ALA A 159 3.58 6.45 5.48
C ALA A 159 4.09 6.05 4.09
N GLY A 160 5.30 5.49 4.01
CA GLY A 160 5.91 5.05 2.76
C GLY A 160 5.16 3.87 2.14
N SER A 161 5.09 3.84 0.82
CA SER A 161 4.56 2.70 0.08
C SER A 161 5.68 1.72 -0.23
N PRO A 162 5.47 0.40 -0.10
CA PRO A 162 6.46 -0.60 -0.48
C PRO A 162 6.86 -0.46 -1.96
N LEU A 163 8.13 -0.66 -2.28
CA LEU A 163 8.65 -0.66 -3.65
C LEU A 163 9.30 -1.99 -3.95
N VAL A 164 8.85 -2.66 -5.00
CA VAL A 164 9.45 -3.91 -5.49
C VAL A 164 10.31 -3.62 -6.72
N ILE A 165 11.57 -4.05 -6.65
CA ILE A 165 12.50 -4.06 -7.78
C ILE A 165 13.11 -5.46 -7.83
N ASP A 166 12.93 -6.18 -8.91
CA ASP A 166 13.36 -7.58 -9.08
C ASP A 166 12.86 -8.47 -7.92
N ASN A 167 13.77 -9.05 -7.15
CA ASN A 167 13.47 -9.89 -6.00
C ASN A 167 13.52 -9.13 -4.66
N THR A 168 13.70 -7.82 -4.70
CA THR A 168 13.90 -7.00 -3.50
C THR A 168 12.70 -6.11 -3.24
N LEU A 169 12.23 -6.12 -2.00
CA LEU A 169 11.20 -5.24 -1.46
C LEU A 169 11.88 -4.15 -0.62
N PHE A 170 11.66 -2.90 -0.98
CA PHE A 170 12.16 -1.74 -0.26
C PHE A 170 11.03 -1.07 0.52
N VAL A 171 11.30 -0.72 1.77
CA VAL A 171 10.39 0.04 2.62
C VAL A 171 11.12 1.17 3.32
N ASN A 172 10.47 2.31 3.49
CA ASN A 172 11.01 3.45 4.22
C ASN A 172 10.82 3.25 5.74
N VAL A 173 11.59 2.31 6.30
CA VAL A 173 11.65 2.01 7.73
C VAL A 173 13.11 2.01 8.15
N GLY A 174 13.45 2.76 9.19
CA GLY A 174 14.84 3.07 9.57
C GLY A 174 15.34 4.37 8.95
N ALA A 175 16.57 4.78 9.27
CA ALA A 175 17.12 6.08 8.89
C ALA A 175 17.18 6.33 7.38
N ARG A 176 17.44 5.30 6.58
CA ARG A 176 17.54 5.37 5.13
C ARG A 176 16.83 4.22 4.42
N GLY A 177 15.93 3.52 5.14
CA GLY A 177 15.16 2.42 4.61
C GLY A 177 15.68 1.03 4.96
N THR A 178 14.89 0.03 4.58
CA THR A 178 15.16 -1.40 4.76
C THR A 178 14.83 -2.13 3.47
N ALA A 179 15.70 -3.07 3.08
CA ALA A 179 15.46 -3.97 1.97
C ALA A 179 15.25 -5.40 2.46
N LEU A 180 14.31 -6.09 1.83
CA LEU A 180 13.93 -7.46 2.15
C LEU A 180 13.87 -8.31 0.88
N ASP A 181 14.09 -9.59 1.01
CA ASP A 181 13.70 -10.56 -0.01
C ASP A 181 12.16 -10.58 -0.11
N LYS A 182 11.61 -10.29 -1.28
CA LYS A 182 10.17 -10.12 -1.46
C LYS A 182 9.37 -11.41 -1.24
N LYS A 183 9.97 -12.59 -1.46
CA LYS A 183 9.30 -13.88 -1.35
C LYS A 183 9.19 -14.35 0.10
N THR A 184 10.24 -14.12 0.88
CA THR A 184 10.37 -14.65 2.25
C THR A 184 10.21 -13.59 3.34
N GLY A 185 10.31 -12.31 2.99
CA GLY A 185 10.35 -11.22 3.95
C GLY A 185 11.67 -11.16 4.76
N LYS A 186 12.70 -11.94 4.40
CA LYS A 186 14.01 -11.89 5.08
C LYS A 186 14.65 -10.52 4.86
N ILE A 187 15.06 -9.86 5.94
CA ILE A 187 15.79 -8.59 5.85
C ILE A 187 17.16 -8.86 5.23
N LEU A 188 17.45 -8.19 4.14
CA LEU A 188 18.75 -8.23 3.43
C LEU A 188 19.70 -7.18 4.00
N TRP A 189 19.19 -5.98 4.25
CA TRP A 189 19.89 -4.90 4.94
C TRP A 189 18.92 -3.90 5.56
N SER A 190 19.38 -3.15 6.53
CA SER A 190 18.68 -2.04 7.16
C SER A 190 19.67 -0.99 7.64
N THR A 191 19.29 0.26 7.61
CA THR A 191 20.17 1.40 7.93
C THR A 191 20.12 1.82 9.39
N GLY A 192 19.56 1.00 10.29
CA GLY A 192 19.67 1.19 11.73
C GLY A 192 18.59 2.05 12.38
N ARG A 193 18.90 2.59 13.57
CA ARG A 193 17.93 3.02 14.60
C ARG A 193 17.29 4.39 14.41
N GLU A 194 17.80 5.25 13.54
CA GLU A 194 17.26 6.60 13.37
C GLU A 194 15.99 6.58 12.55
N SER A 195 15.00 7.38 12.95
CA SER A 195 13.83 7.65 12.13
C SER A 195 14.25 8.52 10.94
N SER A 196 13.85 8.16 9.71
CA SER A 196 13.81 9.15 8.65
C SER A 196 12.79 10.21 9.02
N SER A 197 13.24 11.42 9.24
CA SER A 197 12.40 12.61 9.42
C SER A 197 11.67 12.95 8.12
#